data_3be21d99f6e9feb31b2d6253c4ef0160
#
_entry.id   3be21d99f6e9feb31b2d6253c4ef0160
#
_cell.length_a   1.000
_cell.length_b   1.000
_cell.length_c   1.000
_cell.angle_alpha   90.00
_cell.angle_beta   90.00
_cell.angle_gamma   90.00
#
_symmetry.space_group_name_H-M   'P 1'
#
loop_
_entity.id
_entity.type
_entity.pdbx_description
1 polymer ?
#
loop_
_entity_poly.entity_id
_entity_poly.type
_entity_poly.pdbx_seq_one_letter_code
_entity_poly.pdbx_strand_id
1 'polypeptide(L)'
;MSMLRVFAFAAMVSCAWSAEPRAIELWPEGVPGLRADAGPEREENGRFLNIHRPSLLVYPPKAGGGSGAGTAVIYAPGGGYVRVAAGAGGGEITRWLNELGVTVFLLKYRNAEYGHPAPLRDALRAVRIVRSRAVELGVAVDRIGMIGGSAGGHLAASAGTLFDDPEGRTGAALDAVSGRPDFMILVFPVISMTAPHTHVPSRRALLGERYSPALAARLSVEKQVTARTPPAFIVHSAEDTVVPVENSLDFYRALRVAGVPAELHLYPRGPHGSGMAPALGPTAEWPRLCEAWMRFNGWLPARRHP
;
A
#
# COMPACT_ATOMS: atom_id res chain seq x y z
N MET A 1 -4.20 -44.82 -56.93
CA MET A 1 -4.27 -45.05 -55.45
C MET A 1 -3.56 -43.87 -54.75
N SER A 2 -4.32 -42.90 -54.29
CA SER A 2 -3.80 -41.68 -53.70
C SER A 2 -3.98 -41.78 -52.17
N MET A 3 -2.87 -41.76 -51.40
CA MET A 3 -2.88 -41.80 -49.94
C MET A 3 -3.04 -40.38 -49.42
N LEU A 4 -4.19 -40.10 -48.81
CA LEU A 4 -4.46 -38.88 -48.07
C LEU A 4 -3.78 -38.96 -46.69
N ARG A 5 -2.79 -38.11 -46.42
CA ARG A 5 -2.17 -37.96 -45.09
C ARG A 5 -2.96 -36.94 -44.33
N VAL A 6 -3.67 -37.37 -43.30
CA VAL A 6 -4.35 -36.49 -42.31
C VAL A 6 -3.30 -36.07 -41.28
N PHE A 7 -2.96 -34.79 -41.23
CA PHE A 7 -2.18 -34.21 -40.14
C PHE A 7 -3.14 -33.82 -39.02
N ALA A 8 -3.08 -34.51 -37.90
CA ALA A 8 -3.75 -34.09 -36.66
C ALA A 8 -2.92 -33.00 -35.98
N PHE A 9 -3.45 -31.77 -35.93
CA PHE A 9 -2.89 -30.69 -35.17
C PHE A 9 -3.38 -30.83 -33.71
N ALA A 10 -2.54 -31.29 -32.81
CA ALA A 10 -2.81 -31.26 -31.37
C ALA A 10 -2.57 -29.86 -30.87
N ALA A 11 -3.65 -29.12 -30.61
CA ALA A 11 -3.61 -27.84 -29.91
C ALA A 11 -3.26 -28.11 -28.43
N MET A 12 -2.01 -27.86 -28.03
CA MET A 12 -1.65 -27.79 -26.64
C MET A 12 -2.26 -26.50 -26.04
N VAL A 13 -3.37 -26.64 -25.35
CA VAL A 13 -3.90 -25.60 -24.47
C VAL A 13 -3.00 -25.56 -23.24
N SER A 14 -2.02 -24.67 -23.22
CA SER A 14 -1.27 -24.36 -22.02
C SER A 14 -2.19 -23.63 -21.05
N CYS A 15 -2.81 -24.35 -20.12
CA CYS A 15 -3.37 -23.78 -18.91
C CYS A 15 -2.20 -23.22 -18.11
N ALA A 16 -1.91 -21.93 -18.26
CA ALA A 16 -1.09 -21.20 -17.31
C ALA A 16 -1.89 -21.10 -16.01
N TRP A 17 -1.76 -22.07 -15.13
CA TRP A 17 -2.14 -21.95 -13.73
C TRP A 17 -1.28 -20.80 -13.16
N SER A 18 -1.88 -19.64 -12.91
CA SER A 18 -1.26 -18.66 -12.05
C SER A 18 -1.23 -19.26 -10.65
N ALA A 19 -0.07 -19.70 -10.21
CA ALA A 19 0.11 -20.14 -8.83
C ALA A 19 -0.38 -19.00 -7.90
N GLU A 20 -1.11 -19.37 -6.85
CA GLU A 20 -1.51 -18.42 -5.83
C GLU A 20 -0.27 -17.72 -5.27
N PRO A 21 -0.34 -16.39 -4.99
CA PRO A 21 0.81 -15.67 -4.45
C PRO A 21 1.24 -16.28 -3.12
N ARG A 22 2.55 -16.46 -2.93
CA ARG A 22 3.09 -16.89 -1.63
C ARG A 22 2.63 -15.92 -0.54
N ALA A 23 2.08 -16.43 0.54
CA ALA A 23 1.70 -15.65 1.70
C ALA A 23 2.78 -15.70 2.79
N ILE A 24 3.03 -14.58 3.47
CA ILE A 24 3.85 -14.46 4.66
C ILE A 24 2.95 -13.98 5.79
N GLU A 25 2.75 -14.82 6.81
CA GLU A 25 2.00 -14.42 8.00
C GLU A 25 2.75 -13.32 8.76
N LEU A 26 2.04 -12.29 9.22
CA LEU A 26 2.66 -11.22 10.00
C LEU A 26 2.95 -11.65 11.44
N TRP A 27 2.13 -12.53 11.99
CA TRP A 27 2.15 -12.93 13.40
C TRP A 27 2.14 -14.45 13.55
N PRO A 28 3.19 -15.16 13.11
CA PRO A 28 3.25 -16.62 13.24
C PRO A 28 3.29 -17.07 14.70
N GLU A 29 3.73 -16.21 15.62
CA GLU A 29 3.73 -16.44 17.06
C GLU A 29 2.36 -16.23 17.73
N GLY A 30 1.36 -15.76 16.99
CA GLY A 30 0.01 -15.44 17.47
C GLY A 30 -0.35 -13.97 17.22
N VAL A 31 -1.55 -13.76 16.68
CA VAL A 31 -2.05 -12.42 16.32
C VAL A 31 -2.39 -11.62 17.57
N PRO A 32 -1.77 -10.46 17.83
CA PRO A 32 -2.05 -9.65 19.02
C PRO A 32 -3.52 -9.19 19.05
N GLY A 33 -4.24 -9.52 20.12
CA GLY A 33 -5.64 -9.17 20.30
C GLY A 33 -6.59 -9.94 19.37
N LEU A 34 -6.22 -11.15 18.95
CA LEU A 34 -7.11 -12.02 18.16
C LEU A 34 -8.43 -12.24 18.88
N ARG A 35 -9.54 -11.98 18.21
CA ARG A 35 -10.89 -12.15 18.76
C ARG A 35 -11.30 -13.61 18.71
N ALA A 36 -11.79 -14.13 19.83
CA ALA A 36 -12.31 -15.51 19.92
C ALA A 36 -13.63 -15.71 19.15
N ASP A 37 -14.41 -14.63 19.00
CA ASP A 37 -15.68 -14.58 18.27
C ASP A 37 -15.55 -14.15 16.81
N ALA A 38 -14.32 -14.14 16.28
CA ALA A 38 -14.06 -13.78 14.91
C ALA A 38 -14.77 -14.75 13.95
N GLY A 39 -15.63 -14.23 13.08
CA GLY A 39 -16.22 -15.00 12.00
C GLY A 39 -15.17 -15.32 10.91
N PRO A 40 -15.50 -16.11 9.88
CA PRO A 40 -14.53 -16.50 8.85
C PRO A 40 -14.04 -15.27 8.04
N GLU A 41 -12.77 -15.30 7.68
CA GLU A 41 -12.24 -14.40 6.66
C GLU A 41 -12.91 -14.70 5.32
N ARG A 42 -13.12 -13.66 4.49
CA ARG A 42 -13.74 -13.81 3.18
C ARG A 42 -12.91 -13.07 2.13
N GLU A 43 -12.87 -13.66 0.95
CA GLU A 43 -12.36 -13.01 -0.25
C GLU A 43 -13.43 -12.99 -1.33
N GLU A 44 -13.72 -11.82 -1.86
CA GLU A 44 -14.72 -11.60 -2.88
C GLU A 44 -14.12 -10.70 -3.97
N ASN A 45 -13.71 -11.27 -5.10
CA ASN A 45 -13.14 -10.53 -6.24
C ASN A 45 -11.94 -9.62 -5.87
N GLY A 46 -11.00 -10.15 -5.09
CA GLY A 46 -9.83 -9.40 -4.62
C GLY A 46 -10.15 -8.37 -3.52
N ARG A 47 -11.28 -8.50 -2.88
CA ARG A 47 -11.65 -7.76 -1.67
C ARG A 47 -11.60 -8.70 -0.48
N PHE A 48 -10.74 -8.39 0.48
CA PHE A 48 -10.58 -9.16 1.70
C PHE A 48 -11.38 -8.51 2.83
N LEU A 49 -12.24 -9.28 3.48
CA LEU A 49 -13.10 -8.84 4.56
C LEU A 49 -12.86 -9.71 5.78
N ASN A 50 -13.14 -9.15 6.96
CA ASN A 50 -13.07 -9.85 8.22
C ASN A 50 -11.69 -10.49 8.46
N ILE A 51 -10.63 -9.70 8.25
CA ILE A 51 -9.25 -10.16 8.32
C ILE A 51 -8.84 -10.36 9.78
N HIS A 52 -8.52 -11.60 10.16
CA HIS A 52 -8.07 -11.99 11.49
C HIS A 52 -6.61 -12.43 11.51
N ARG A 53 -6.12 -12.94 10.37
CA ARG A 53 -4.74 -13.36 10.16
C ARG A 53 -4.10 -12.48 9.10
N PRO A 54 -3.59 -11.31 9.51
CA PRO A 54 -2.97 -10.39 8.58
C PRO A 54 -1.70 -11.02 7.99
N SER A 55 -1.48 -10.76 6.70
CA SER A 55 -0.41 -11.38 5.92
C SER A 55 0.06 -10.49 4.76
N LEU A 56 1.23 -10.80 4.22
CA LEU A 56 1.74 -10.25 2.98
C LEU A 56 1.57 -11.28 1.87
N LEU A 57 0.88 -10.91 0.80
CA LEU A 57 0.87 -11.66 -0.45
C LEU A 57 2.02 -11.17 -1.33
N VAL A 58 2.93 -12.07 -1.69
CA VAL A 58 4.18 -11.72 -2.38
C VAL A 58 3.98 -11.80 -3.88
N TYR A 59 4.18 -10.70 -4.57
CA TYR A 59 4.18 -10.59 -6.02
C TYR A 59 5.59 -10.21 -6.49
N PRO A 60 6.36 -11.17 -7.00
CA PRO A 60 7.72 -10.91 -7.48
C PRO A 60 7.70 -10.08 -8.77
N PRO A 61 8.82 -9.45 -9.14
CA PRO A 61 8.95 -8.77 -10.42
C PRO A 61 8.63 -9.70 -11.59
N LYS A 62 8.06 -9.15 -12.65
CA LYS A 62 7.82 -9.89 -13.89
C LYS A 62 9.15 -10.34 -14.51
N ALA A 63 9.24 -11.58 -14.94
CA ALA A 63 10.41 -12.08 -15.66
C ALA A 63 10.63 -11.23 -16.94
N GLY A 64 11.85 -10.71 -17.11
CA GLY A 64 12.16 -9.77 -18.20
C GLY A 64 11.71 -8.32 -17.98
N GLY A 65 11.09 -8.02 -16.86
CA GLY A 65 10.81 -6.66 -16.42
C GLY A 65 12.09 -5.89 -16.10
N GLY A 66 11.95 -4.58 -15.84
CA GLY A 66 13.06 -3.72 -15.45
C GLY A 66 13.78 -4.27 -14.20
N SER A 67 15.07 -3.93 -14.04
CA SER A 67 15.75 -4.16 -12.77
C SER A 67 15.26 -3.14 -11.76
N GLY A 68 14.48 -3.56 -10.76
CA GLY A 68 14.04 -2.70 -9.65
C GLY A 68 15.15 -2.39 -8.64
N ALA A 69 16.39 -2.75 -8.91
CA ALA A 69 17.52 -2.58 -7.99
C ALA A 69 17.29 -3.13 -6.57
N GLY A 70 16.47 -4.17 -6.45
CA GLY A 70 16.08 -4.75 -5.18
C GLY A 70 15.02 -3.94 -4.43
N THR A 71 14.35 -2.99 -5.07
CA THR A 71 13.28 -2.21 -4.43
C THR A 71 12.08 -3.08 -4.10
N ALA A 72 11.58 -2.90 -2.90
CA ALA A 72 10.36 -3.51 -2.39
C ALA A 72 9.31 -2.44 -2.10
N VAL A 73 8.05 -2.76 -2.34
CA VAL A 73 6.94 -1.90 -1.97
C VAL A 73 5.89 -2.71 -1.23
N ILE A 74 5.55 -2.27 -0.03
CA ILE A 74 4.40 -2.77 0.72
C ILE A 74 3.17 -2.01 0.25
N TYR A 75 2.24 -2.72 -0.38
CA TYR A 75 1.01 -2.15 -0.88
C TYR A 75 -0.11 -2.33 0.14
N ALA A 76 -0.61 -1.20 0.66
CA ALA A 76 -1.80 -1.13 1.52
C ALA A 76 -3.00 -0.65 0.69
N PRO A 77 -3.85 -1.55 0.17
CA PRO A 77 -5.03 -1.17 -0.60
C PRO A 77 -6.03 -0.39 0.25
N GLY A 78 -6.83 0.46 -0.41
CA GLY A 78 -7.95 1.16 0.22
C GLY A 78 -9.12 0.24 0.59
N GLY A 79 -10.21 0.84 1.06
CA GLY A 79 -11.43 0.14 1.42
C GLY A 79 -12.11 0.67 2.69
N GLY A 80 -11.82 1.92 3.07
CA GLY A 80 -12.48 2.62 4.18
C GLY A 80 -12.20 2.05 5.56
N TYR A 81 -11.17 1.22 5.72
CA TYR A 81 -10.91 0.40 6.91
C TYR A 81 -12.00 -0.64 7.22
N VAL A 82 -12.91 -0.93 6.28
CA VAL A 82 -13.92 -2.01 6.43
C VAL A 82 -13.59 -3.23 5.57
N ARG A 83 -12.63 -3.09 4.65
CA ARG A 83 -12.09 -4.14 3.79
C ARG A 83 -10.74 -3.73 3.23
N VAL A 84 -10.04 -4.69 2.65
CA VAL A 84 -8.85 -4.45 1.82
C VAL A 84 -9.24 -4.70 0.36
N ALA A 85 -9.29 -3.67 -0.47
CA ALA A 85 -9.78 -3.73 -1.84
C ALA A 85 -8.60 -3.67 -2.84
N ALA A 86 -7.94 -4.79 -3.04
CA ALA A 86 -6.76 -4.90 -3.89
C ALA A 86 -7.11 -5.08 -5.39
N GLY A 87 -8.26 -5.71 -5.68
CA GLY A 87 -8.61 -6.19 -7.00
C GLY A 87 -7.97 -7.56 -7.33
N ALA A 88 -8.46 -8.17 -8.40
CA ALA A 88 -7.98 -9.48 -8.84
C ALA A 88 -6.47 -9.45 -9.13
N GLY A 89 -5.73 -10.46 -8.66
CA GLY A 89 -4.27 -10.55 -8.86
C GLY A 89 -3.48 -9.41 -8.24
N GLY A 90 -3.97 -8.78 -7.17
CA GLY A 90 -3.33 -7.64 -6.52
C GLY A 90 -3.56 -6.29 -7.22
N GLY A 91 -4.35 -6.24 -8.29
CA GLY A 91 -4.77 -5.01 -8.96
C GLY A 91 -3.73 -4.38 -9.91
N GLU A 92 -4.06 -3.19 -10.40
CA GLU A 92 -3.23 -2.46 -11.37
C GLU A 92 -1.91 -1.98 -10.79
N ILE A 93 -1.91 -1.52 -9.55
CA ILE A 93 -0.71 -1.02 -8.85
C ILE A 93 0.35 -2.10 -8.74
N THR A 94 -0.05 -3.32 -8.38
CA THR A 94 0.86 -4.47 -8.30
C THR A 94 1.48 -4.77 -9.65
N ARG A 95 0.65 -4.86 -10.71
CA ARG A 95 1.15 -5.13 -12.07
C ARG A 95 2.13 -4.08 -12.55
N TRP A 96 1.79 -2.79 -12.39
CA TRP A 96 2.64 -1.68 -12.77
C TRP A 96 4.01 -1.74 -12.06
N LEU A 97 4.03 -1.92 -10.74
CA LEU A 97 5.28 -2.00 -9.98
C LEU A 97 6.11 -3.23 -10.37
N ASN A 98 5.47 -4.39 -10.61
CA ASN A 98 6.18 -5.59 -11.07
C ASN A 98 6.80 -5.40 -12.47
N GLU A 99 6.17 -4.64 -13.37
CA GLU A 99 6.74 -4.28 -14.67
C GLU A 99 7.98 -3.39 -14.55
N LEU A 100 8.04 -2.57 -13.51
CA LEU A 100 9.24 -1.77 -13.16
C LEU A 100 10.34 -2.59 -12.49
N GLY A 101 10.10 -3.86 -12.20
CA GLY A 101 11.05 -4.74 -11.52
C GLY A 101 11.00 -4.65 -9.98
N VAL A 102 9.96 -4.05 -9.43
CA VAL A 102 9.74 -3.92 -7.98
C VAL A 102 9.03 -5.15 -7.43
N THR A 103 9.51 -5.69 -6.32
CA THR A 103 8.78 -6.72 -5.56
C THR A 103 7.67 -6.07 -4.77
N VAL A 104 6.42 -6.53 -4.96
CA VAL A 104 5.26 -6.01 -4.23
C VAL A 104 4.82 -6.99 -3.16
N PHE A 105 4.65 -6.47 -1.95
CA PHE A 105 4.09 -7.16 -0.80
C PHE A 105 2.72 -6.56 -0.51
N LEU A 106 1.66 -7.17 -1.03
CA LEU A 106 0.29 -6.71 -0.77
C LEU A 106 -0.09 -7.07 0.66
N LEU A 107 -0.40 -6.05 1.44
CA LEU A 107 -0.73 -6.17 2.85
C LEU A 107 -2.23 -6.41 3.05
N LYS A 108 -2.56 -7.61 3.52
CA LYS A 108 -3.86 -7.92 4.13
C LYS A 108 -3.79 -7.47 5.59
N TYR A 109 -4.28 -6.30 5.90
CA TYR A 109 -4.26 -5.73 7.26
C TYR A 109 -5.63 -5.82 7.92
N ARG A 110 -5.66 -5.91 9.26
CA ARG A 110 -6.88 -5.90 10.05
C ARG A 110 -7.63 -4.58 9.91
N ASN A 111 -8.93 -4.63 9.96
CA ASN A 111 -9.83 -3.51 9.68
C ASN A 111 -10.68 -3.15 10.92
N ALA A 112 -11.90 -2.61 10.67
CA ALA A 112 -12.82 -2.10 11.67
C ALA A 112 -13.18 -3.11 12.78
N GLU A 113 -13.12 -4.40 12.49
CA GLU A 113 -13.35 -5.47 13.48
C GLU A 113 -12.38 -5.38 14.67
N TYR A 114 -11.22 -4.78 14.44
CA TYR A 114 -10.17 -4.56 15.44
C TYR A 114 -9.94 -3.09 15.77
N GLY A 115 -10.13 -2.20 14.78
CA GLY A 115 -9.84 -0.79 14.94
C GLY A 115 -8.36 -0.48 15.25
N HIS A 116 -8.09 0.77 15.58
CA HIS A 116 -6.76 1.17 16.05
C HIS A 116 -6.44 0.48 17.41
N PRO A 117 -5.19 -0.01 17.62
CA PRO A 117 -4.00 0.15 16.81
C PRO A 117 -3.70 -1.02 15.83
N ALA A 118 -4.62 -1.97 15.63
CA ALA A 118 -4.32 -3.18 14.88
C ALA A 118 -3.81 -2.93 13.45
N PRO A 119 -4.43 -2.06 12.61
CA PRO A 119 -3.90 -1.77 11.28
C PRO A 119 -2.48 -1.19 11.31
N LEU A 120 -2.18 -0.26 12.23
CA LEU A 120 -0.84 0.31 12.39
C LEU A 120 0.19 -0.75 12.76
N ARG A 121 -0.13 -1.63 13.72
CA ARG A 121 0.73 -2.75 14.11
C ARG A 121 1.05 -3.65 12.92
N ASP A 122 0.03 -3.98 12.12
CA ASP A 122 0.19 -4.83 10.94
C ASP A 122 1.07 -4.17 9.89
N ALA A 123 0.89 -2.87 9.63
CA ALA A 123 1.71 -2.13 8.68
C ALA A 123 3.18 -2.04 9.12
N LEU A 124 3.45 -1.68 10.37
CA LEU A 124 4.81 -1.60 10.89
C LEU A 124 5.48 -2.97 10.96
N ARG A 125 4.72 -4.01 11.32
CA ARG A 125 5.19 -5.39 11.32
C ARG A 125 5.55 -5.85 9.91
N ALA A 126 4.77 -5.48 8.90
CA ALA A 126 5.04 -5.77 7.51
C ALA A 126 6.40 -5.18 7.06
N VAL A 127 6.66 -3.90 7.36
CA VAL A 127 7.96 -3.26 7.07
C VAL A 127 9.10 -4.00 7.77
N ARG A 128 8.93 -4.32 9.06
CA ARG A 128 9.94 -5.04 9.86
C ARG A 128 10.25 -6.43 9.29
N ILE A 129 9.23 -7.19 8.88
CA ILE A 129 9.41 -8.51 8.26
C ILE A 129 10.19 -8.39 6.96
N VAL A 130 9.78 -7.52 6.05
CA VAL A 130 10.47 -7.35 4.77
C VAL A 130 11.91 -6.92 4.99
N ARG A 131 12.17 -5.98 5.92
CA ARG A 131 13.52 -5.49 6.24
C ARG A 131 14.39 -6.56 6.89
N SER A 132 13.88 -7.31 7.86
CA SER A 132 14.66 -8.36 8.54
C SER A 132 14.97 -9.56 7.64
N ARG A 133 14.15 -9.79 6.63
CA ARG A 133 14.29 -10.92 5.67
C ARG A 133 14.73 -10.45 4.28
N ALA A 134 15.30 -9.25 4.17
CA ALA A 134 15.62 -8.61 2.89
C ALA A 134 16.47 -9.51 1.98
N VAL A 135 17.51 -10.14 2.52
CA VAL A 135 18.38 -11.07 1.78
C VAL A 135 17.60 -12.29 1.26
N GLU A 136 16.78 -12.92 2.11
CA GLU A 136 15.94 -14.07 1.73
C GLU A 136 14.92 -13.70 0.65
N LEU A 137 14.38 -12.48 0.74
CA LEU A 137 13.35 -11.99 -0.18
C LEU A 137 13.93 -11.37 -1.47
N GLY A 138 15.26 -11.31 -1.58
CA GLY A 138 15.93 -10.72 -2.75
C GLY A 138 15.71 -9.22 -2.91
N VAL A 139 15.53 -8.49 -1.79
CA VAL A 139 15.29 -7.05 -1.77
C VAL A 139 16.37 -6.29 -1.00
N ALA A 140 16.51 -5.00 -1.28
CA ALA A 140 17.45 -4.14 -0.57
C ALA A 140 16.84 -3.65 0.76
N VAL A 141 17.63 -3.68 1.84
CA VAL A 141 17.20 -3.36 3.20
C VAL A 141 16.80 -1.89 3.38
N ASP A 142 17.31 -1.01 2.53
CA ASP A 142 17.17 0.44 2.53
C ASP A 142 16.28 0.98 1.37
N ARG A 143 15.55 0.10 0.70
CA ARG A 143 14.65 0.44 -0.43
C ARG A 143 13.28 -0.19 -0.29
N ILE A 144 12.71 -0.06 0.91
CA ILE A 144 11.40 -0.61 1.25
C ILE A 144 10.41 0.54 1.37
N GLY A 145 9.65 0.77 0.30
CA GLY A 145 8.59 1.79 0.27
C GLY A 145 7.24 1.26 0.74
N MET A 146 6.32 2.19 0.97
CA MET A 146 4.92 1.86 1.22
C MET A 146 4.01 2.68 0.30
N ILE A 147 3.12 2.00 -0.43
CA ILE A 147 2.09 2.63 -1.26
C ILE A 147 0.72 2.37 -0.68
N GLY A 148 -0.14 3.38 -0.70
CA GLY A 148 -1.53 3.21 -0.31
C GLY A 148 -2.48 4.20 -0.97
N GLY A 149 -3.70 3.75 -1.23
CA GLY A 149 -4.79 4.58 -1.74
C GLY A 149 -5.90 4.74 -0.71
N SER A 150 -6.56 5.91 -0.66
CA SER A 150 -7.71 6.15 0.22
C SER A 150 -7.38 5.86 1.70
N ALA A 151 -8.14 5.00 2.38
CA ALA A 151 -7.83 4.55 3.74
C ALA A 151 -6.48 3.82 3.84
N GLY A 152 -6.04 3.11 2.79
CA GLY A 152 -4.69 2.53 2.70
C GLY A 152 -3.61 3.59 2.59
N GLY A 153 -3.92 4.74 2.00
CA GLY A 153 -3.06 5.93 1.99
C GLY A 153 -2.87 6.48 3.40
N HIS A 154 -3.93 6.53 4.20
CA HIS A 154 -3.83 6.86 5.63
C HIS A 154 -2.93 5.87 6.37
N LEU A 155 -3.08 4.58 6.13
CA LEU A 155 -2.24 3.56 6.76
C LEU A 155 -0.77 3.69 6.36
N ALA A 156 -0.47 3.97 5.09
CA ALA A 156 0.88 4.21 4.61
C ALA A 156 1.49 5.49 5.25
N ALA A 157 0.72 6.57 5.31
CA ALA A 157 1.13 7.80 5.97
C ALA A 157 1.31 7.59 7.49
N SER A 158 0.44 6.80 8.14
CA SER A 158 0.58 6.42 9.55
C SER A 158 1.88 5.64 9.78
N ALA A 159 2.20 4.67 8.93
CA ALA A 159 3.47 3.94 9.03
C ALA A 159 4.68 4.87 8.84
N GLY A 160 4.57 5.92 8.02
CA GLY A 160 5.64 6.89 7.81
C GLY A 160 5.77 7.97 8.89
N THR A 161 4.73 8.22 9.67
CA THR A 161 4.73 9.28 10.71
C THR A 161 4.74 8.73 12.13
N LEU A 162 4.19 7.53 12.34
CA LEU A 162 4.03 6.87 13.65
C LEU A 162 4.91 5.61 13.79
N PHE A 163 6.00 5.50 13.02
CA PHE A 163 6.86 4.29 13.01
C PHE A 163 7.52 3.99 14.35
N ASP A 164 7.71 4.99 15.22
CA ASP A 164 8.27 4.84 16.57
C ASP A 164 7.19 4.85 17.66
N ASP A 165 5.91 4.97 17.29
CA ASP A 165 4.82 5.00 18.23
C ASP A 165 4.77 3.73 19.09
N PRO A 166 4.67 3.86 20.43
CA PRO A 166 4.56 2.70 21.33
C PRO A 166 3.39 1.77 21.01
N GLU A 167 2.25 2.30 20.54
CA GLU A 167 1.09 1.49 20.16
C GLU A 167 1.33 0.64 18.91
N GLY A 168 2.33 0.99 18.09
CA GLY A 168 2.79 0.21 16.95
C GLY A 168 3.72 -0.96 17.32
N ARG A 169 3.98 -1.17 18.62
CA ARG A 169 4.83 -2.25 19.15
C ARG A 169 3.98 -3.27 19.90
N THR A 170 4.50 -4.48 20.03
CA THR A 170 3.85 -5.59 20.73
C THR A 170 4.73 -6.25 21.77
N GLY A 171 5.99 -5.80 21.90
CA GLY A 171 7.02 -6.45 22.74
C GLY A 171 7.71 -7.63 22.06
N ALA A 172 7.38 -7.91 20.78
CA ALA A 172 8.05 -8.96 20.02
C ALA A 172 9.51 -8.57 19.67
N ALA A 173 10.41 -9.56 19.56
CA ALA A 173 11.82 -9.33 19.21
C ALA A 173 11.99 -8.50 17.92
N LEU A 174 11.07 -8.68 16.97
CA LEU A 174 11.06 -7.94 15.69
C LEU A 174 10.82 -6.43 15.86
N ASP A 175 10.32 -5.97 17.01
CA ASP A 175 10.16 -4.54 17.31
C ASP A 175 11.50 -3.79 17.42
N ALA A 176 12.62 -4.51 17.52
CA ALA A 176 13.97 -3.94 17.42
C ALA A 176 14.34 -3.50 15.98
N VAL A 177 13.68 -4.07 14.97
CA VAL A 177 13.87 -3.68 13.56
C VAL A 177 13.04 -2.43 13.26
N SER A 178 13.60 -1.50 12.49
CA SER A 178 12.87 -0.28 12.10
C SER A 178 11.62 -0.61 11.29
N GLY A 179 10.46 -0.11 11.75
CA GLY A 179 9.19 -0.15 11.04
C GLY A 179 9.00 1.02 10.07
N ARG A 180 9.97 1.97 9.98
CA ARG A 180 9.88 3.13 9.11
C ARG A 180 10.06 2.71 7.64
N PRO A 181 9.11 2.99 6.73
CA PRO A 181 9.35 2.84 5.29
C PRO A 181 10.42 3.84 4.82
N ASP A 182 11.11 3.52 3.73
CA ASP A 182 12.16 4.40 3.19
C ASP A 182 11.57 5.50 2.30
N PHE A 183 10.38 5.28 1.76
CA PHE A 183 9.59 6.27 1.02
C PHE A 183 8.09 5.93 1.06
N MET A 184 7.25 6.91 0.72
CA MET A 184 5.79 6.75 0.65
C MET A 184 5.25 7.17 -0.72
N ILE A 185 4.24 6.43 -1.22
CA ILE A 185 3.44 6.79 -2.40
C ILE A 185 1.98 6.82 -1.95
N LEU A 186 1.38 7.99 -1.97
CA LEU A 186 0.04 8.23 -1.42
C LEU A 186 -0.92 8.64 -2.54
N VAL A 187 -1.91 7.80 -2.79
CA VAL A 187 -2.85 7.96 -3.91
C VAL A 187 -4.22 8.31 -3.34
N PHE A 188 -4.70 9.53 -3.57
CA PHE A 188 -5.93 10.11 -2.99
C PHE A 188 -6.11 9.73 -1.50
N PRO A 189 -5.10 9.99 -0.64
CA PRO A 189 -5.07 9.45 0.71
C PRO A 189 -6.10 10.13 1.62
N VAL A 190 -6.71 9.36 2.51
CA VAL A 190 -7.26 9.90 3.76
C VAL A 190 -6.07 10.32 4.63
N ILE A 191 -6.17 11.46 5.31
CA ILE A 191 -5.07 12.03 6.12
C ILE A 191 -5.59 12.49 7.48
N SER A 192 -6.51 13.46 7.49
CA SER A 192 -7.00 14.03 8.74
C SER A 192 -8.17 13.24 9.32
N MET A 193 -8.16 13.07 10.64
CA MET A 193 -9.28 12.52 11.42
C MET A 193 -10.04 13.59 12.19
N THR A 194 -9.60 14.86 12.10
CA THR A 194 -10.19 15.99 12.87
C THR A 194 -10.67 17.15 11.99
N ALA A 195 -10.13 17.31 10.79
CA ALA A 195 -10.48 18.43 9.92
C ALA A 195 -11.93 18.32 9.37
N PRO A 196 -12.54 19.42 8.94
CA PRO A 196 -13.89 19.41 8.32
C PRO A 196 -13.97 18.50 7.09
N HIS A 197 -12.86 18.33 6.36
CA HIS A 197 -12.72 17.46 5.18
C HIS A 197 -12.31 16.02 5.52
N THR A 198 -12.45 15.59 6.77
CA THR A 198 -12.22 14.20 7.19
C THR A 198 -13.15 13.23 6.46
N HIS A 199 -12.62 12.14 5.94
CA HIS A 199 -13.44 11.03 5.46
C HIS A 199 -14.07 10.29 6.65
N VAL A 200 -15.26 10.71 7.04
CA VAL A 200 -15.97 10.23 8.24
C VAL A 200 -16.13 8.71 8.31
N PRO A 201 -16.45 7.99 7.19
CA PRO A 201 -16.55 6.53 7.25
C PRO A 201 -15.24 5.85 7.66
N SER A 202 -14.09 6.27 7.11
CA SER A 202 -12.77 5.72 7.51
C SER A 202 -12.44 6.03 8.96
N ARG A 203 -12.74 7.24 9.44
CA ARG A 203 -12.56 7.60 10.85
C ARG A 203 -13.37 6.69 11.77
N ARG A 204 -14.67 6.50 11.49
CA ARG A 204 -15.53 5.62 12.28
C ARG A 204 -15.04 4.17 12.28
N ALA A 205 -14.66 3.66 11.13
CA ALA A 205 -14.15 2.29 10.99
C ALA A 205 -12.85 2.09 11.79
N LEU A 206 -11.94 3.07 11.79
CA LEU A 206 -10.65 2.96 12.47
C LEU A 206 -10.74 3.25 13.98
N LEU A 207 -11.50 4.25 14.38
CA LEU A 207 -11.55 4.76 15.76
C LEU A 207 -12.73 4.21 16.57
N GLY A 208 -13.74 3.62 15.91
CA GLY A 208 -15.04 3.28 16.52
C GLY A 208 -15.95 4.51 16.61
N GLU A 209 -17.18 4.27 17.08
CA GLU A 209 -18.19 5.35 17.24
C GLU A 209 -17.86 6.29 18.42
N ARG A 210 -17.24 5.75 19.47
CA ARG A 210 -16.90 6.50 20.70
C ARG A 210 -15.38 6.61 20.83
N TYR A 211 -14.79 7.52 20.09
CA TYR A 211 -13.35 7.83 20.15
C TYR A 211 -13.10 9.13 20.92
N SER A 212 -11.92 9.25 21.54
CA SER A 212 -11.52 10.52 22.17
C SER A 212 -11.01 11.51 21.12
N PRO A 213 -11.23 12.83 21.33
CA PRO A 213 -10.62 13.87 20.48
C PRO A 213 -9.10 13.75 20.40
N ALA A 214 -8.45 13.34 21.48
CA ALA A 214 -7.00 13.11 21.53
C ALA A 214 -6.56 12.00 20.57
N LEU A 215 -7.30 10.89 20.51
CA LEU A 215 -7.01 9.79 19.57
C LEU A 215 -7.22 10.24 18.12
N ALA A 216 -8.29 10.96 17.82
CA ALA A 216 -8.50 11.52 16.48
C ALA A 216 -7.39 12.48 16.07
N ALA A 217 -6.94 13.36 17.00
CA ALA A 217 -5.82 14.26 16.75
C ALA A 217 -4.49 13.50 16.52
N ARG A 218 -4.24 12.44 17.27
CA ARG A 218 -3.07 11.58 17.10
C ARG A 218 -3.06 10.85 15.77
N LEU A 219 -4.20 10.41 15.29
CA LEU A 219 -4.35 9.73 14.00
C LEU A 219 -4.64 10.68 12.83
N SER A 220 -4.63 11.98 13.05
CA SER A 220 -4.51 13.00 12.03
C SER A 220 -3.04 13.14 11.67
N VAL A 221 -2.62 12.34 10.64
CA VAL A 221 -1.19 12.08 10.36
C VAL A 221 -0.43 13.30 9.87
N GLU A 222 -1.11 14.32 9.36
CA GLU A 222 -0.54 15.64 9.06
C GLU A 222 0.04 16.33 10.30
N LYS A 223 -0.48 16.02 11.48
CA LYS A 223 -0.02 16.55 12.78
C LYS A 223 1.15 15.75 13.36
N GLN A 224 1.45 14.59 12.79
CA GLN A 224 2.50 13.69 13.26
C GLN A 224 3.77 13.76 12.40
N VAL A 225 3.78 14.61 11.39
CA VAL A 225 4.94 14.80 10.51
C VAL A 225 6.11 15.39 11.29
N THR A 226 7.28 14.80 11.13
CA THR A 226 8.56 15.27 11.69
C THR A 226 9.63 15.25 10.61
N ALA A 227 10.81 15.80 10.87
CA ALA A 227 11.96 15.70 9.97
C ALA A 227 12.42 14.25 9.70
N ARG A 228 11.95 13.29 10.49
CA ARG A 228 12.23 11.84 10.30
C ARG A 228 11.19 11.14 9.42
N THR A 229 10.11 11.81 9.04
CA THR A 229 9.10 11.28 8.12
C THR A 229 9.76 10.99 6.76
N PRO A 230 9.46 9.84 6.10
CA PRO A 230 10.05 9.52 4.81
C PRO A 230 9.63 10.48 3.70
N PRO A 231 10.44 10.62 2.62
CA PRO A 231 10.03 11.31 1.41
C PRO A 231 8.72 10.75 0.85
N ALA A 232 7.90 11.61 0.25
CA ALA A 232 6.58 11.23 -0.23
C ALA A 232 6.29 11.71 -1.67
N PHE A 233 5.67 10.82 -2.45
CA PHE A 233 4.95 11.16 -3.67
C PHE A 233 3.46 11.12 -3.40
N ILE A 234 2.74 12.20 -3.72
CA ILE A 234 1.31 12.35 -3.42
C ILE A 234 0.57 12.68 -4.71
N VAL A 235 -0.54 11.99 -4.97
CA VAL A 235 -1.40 12.27 -6.11
C VAL A 235 -2.86 12.33 -5.68
N HIS A 236 -3.61 13.31 -6.22
CA HIS A 236 -5.04 13.49 -5.92
C HIS A 236 -5.76 14.18 -7.08
N SER A 237 -7.08 14.03 -7.14
CA SER A 237 -7.96 14.78 -8.03
C SER A 237 -8.80 15.79 -7.25
N ALA A 238 -8.99 16.98 -7.80
CA ALA A 238 -9.85 18.00 -7.22
C ALA A 238 -11.36 17.65 -7.32
N GLU A 239 -11.74 16.74 -8.22
CA GLU A 239 -13.11 16.22 -8.33
C GLU A 239 -13.41 15.06 -7.37
N ASP A 240 -12.46 14.66 -6.52
CA ASP A 240 -12.70 13.59 -5.54
C ASP A 240 -13.71 14.04 -4.48
N THR A 241 -14.94 13.55 -4.61
CA THR A 241 -16.06 13.86 -3.70
C THR A 241 -16.13 12.92 -2.49
N VAL A 242 -15.30 11.87 -2.45
CA VAL A 242 -15.27 10.89 -1.35
C VAL A 242 -14.21 11.26 -0.33
N VAL A 243 -12.99 11.52 -0.78
CA VAL A 243 -11.90 12.03 0.04
C VAL A 243 -11.49 13.39 -0.51
N PRO A 244 -11.85 14.49 0.15
CA PRO A 244 -11.51 15.83 -0.32
C PRO A 244 -10.01 16.03 -0.48
N VAL A 245 -9.62 16.73 -1.54
CA VAL A 245 -8.22 16.99 -1.93
C VAL A 245 -7.41 17.70 -0.84
N GLU A 246 -8.08 18.40 0.06
CA GLU A 246 -7.51 19.07 1.22
C GLU A 246 -6.71 18.12 2.11
N ASN A 247 -7.07 16.84 2.16
CA ASN A 247 -6.26 15.81 2.85
C ASN A 247 -4.82 15.79 2.32
N SER A 248 -4.64 15.74 1.01
CA SER A 248 -3.31 15.76 0.39
C SER A 248 -2.61 17.10 0.54
N LEU A 249 -3.34 18.21 0.45
CA LEU A 249 -2.78 19.55 0.64
C LEU A 249 -2.23 19.75 2.06
N ASP A 250 -2.98 19.32 3.08
CA ASP A 250 -2.55 19.45 4.47
C ASP A 250 -1.33 18.57 4.77
N PHE A 251 -1.29 17.35 4.26
CA PHE A 251 -0.12 16.49 4.45
C PHE A 251 1.12 17.03 3.74
N TYR A 252 0.99 17.47 2.48
CA TYR A 252 2.08 18.09 1.74
C TYR A 252 2.61 19.34 2.45
N ARG A 253 1.71 20.20 2.96
CA ARG A 253 2.11 21.39 3.74
C ARG A 253 2.90 20.99 5.00
N ALA A 254 2.44 19.98 5.73
CA ALA A 254 3.14 19.48 6.92
C ALA A 254 4.54 18.94 6.58
N LEU A 255 4.68 18.15 5.50
CA LEU A 255 5.98 17.66 5.01
C LEU A 255 6.91 18.82 4.67
N ARG A 256 6.41 19.84 3.96
CA ARG A 256 7.18 21.03 3.61
C ARG A 256 7.70 21.79 4.85
N VAL A 257 6.84 21.98 5.84
CA VAL A 257 7.21 22.66 7.11
C VAL A 257 8.28 21.86 7.86
N ALA A 258 8.21 20.53 7.83
CA ALA A 258 9.19 19.64 8.46
C ALA A 258 10.49 19.46 7.66
N GLY A 259 10.61 20.07 6.48
CA GLY A 259 11.78 19.92 5.61
C GLY A 259 11.89 18.56 4.93
N VAL A 260 10.79 17.79 4.86
CA VAL A 260 10.75 16.48 4.22
C VAL A 260 10.54 16.64 2.71
N PRO A 261 11.37 16.02 1.86
CA PRO A 261 11.16 16.06 0.40
C PRO A 261 9.82 15.43 0.01
N ALA A 262 9.02 16.15 -0.76
CA ALA A 262 7.73 15.64 -1.23
C ALA A 262 7.36 16.22 -2.60
N GLU A 263 6.75 15.39 -3.44
CA GLU A 263 6.07 15.82 -4.66
C GLU A 263 4.57 15.68 -4.49
N LEU A 264 3.80 16.68 -4.98
CA LEU A 264 2.34 16.68 -5.00
C LEU A 264 1.83 16.95 -6.41
N HIS A 265 1.05 16.03 -6.95
CA HIS A 265 0.43 16.12 -8.25
C HIS A 265 -1.09 16.20 -8.08
N LEU A 266 -1.66 17.34 -8.47
CA LEU A 266 -3.09 17.59 -8.43
C LEU A 266 -3.65 17.67 -9.82
N TYR A 267 -4.70 16.91 -10.07
CA TYR A 267 -5.42 16.88 -11.32
C TYR A 267 -6.81 17.51 -11.16
N PRO A 268 -7.29 18.26 -12.16
CA PRO A 268 -8.61 18.90 -12.05
C PRO A 268 -9.74 17.87 -12.08
N ARG A 269 -9.54 16.70 -12.72
CA ARG A 269 -10.59 15.69 -12.97
C ARG A 269 -10.16 14.30 -12.53
N GLY A 270 -11.14 13.51 -12.13
CA GLY A 270 -11.01 12.10 -11.77
C GLY A 270 -11.80 11.77 -10.50
N PRO A 271 -12.68 10.76 -10.53
CA PRO A 271 -13.43 10.34 -9.35
C PRO A 271 -12.51 9.68 -8.33
N HIS A 272 -13.00 9.49 -7.10
CA HIS A 272 -12.30 8.70 -6.09
C HIS A 272 -12.02 7.27 -6.61
N GLY A 273 -10.84 6.76 -6.29
CA GLY A 273 -10.43 5.45 -6.81
C GLY A 273 -10.00 5.50 -8.27
N SER A 274 -9.77 6.70 -8.81
CA SER A 274 -9.16 6.86 -10.14
C SER A 274 -7.91 6.02 -10.22
N GLY A 275 -8.00 4.94 -10.99
CA GLY A 275 -6.89 4.03 -11.24
C GLY A 275 -5.90 4.61 -12.25
N MET A 276 -5.36 3.71 -13.06
CA MET A 276 -4.36 4.02 -14.08
C MET A 276 -4.98 3.97 -15.48
N ALA A 277 -6.33 3.93 -15.58
CA ALA A 277 -7.03 3.77 -16.84
C ALA A 277 -6.85 5.00 -17.76
N PRO A 278 -6.45 4.81 -19.03
CA PRO A 278 -6.24 5.92 -19.98
C PRO A 278 -7.45 6.83 -20.16
N ALA A 279 -8.67 6.32 -19.96
CA ALA A 279 -9.90 7.09 -20.02
C ALA A 279 -9.98 8.25 -19.00
N LEU A 280 -9.11 8.27 -17.99
CA LEU A 280 -9.01 9.33 -16.99
C LEU A 280 -8.21 10.55 -17.48
N GLY A 281 -7.71 10.51 -18.71
CA GLY A 281 -6.94 11.60 -19.30
C GLY A 281 -5.65 11.90 -18.50
N PRO A 282 -5.33 13.17 -18.21
CA PRO A 282 -4.09 13.54 -17.53
C PRO A 282 -3.89 12.86 -16.18
N THR A 283 -4.96 12.52 -15.47
CA THR A 283 -4.89 11.81 -14.18
C THR A 283 -4.21 10.44 -14.31
N ALA A 284 -4.35 9.78 -15.47
CA ALA A 284 -3.70 8.49 -15.75
C ALA A 284 -2.17 8.59 -15.89
N GLU A 285 -1.60 9.79 -15.95
CA GLU A 285 -0.15 10.03 -16.07
C GLU A 285 0.62 9.88 -14.75
N TRP A 286 -0.05 9.84 -13.60
CA TRP A 286 0.62 9.79 -12.31
C TRP A 286 1.61 8.62 -12.16
N PRO A 287 1.39 7.41 -12.72
CA PRO A 287 2.35 6.33 -12.59
C PRO A 287 3.69 6.65 -13.27
N ARG A 288 3.65 7.33 -14.42
CA ARG A 288 4.85 7.76 -15.14
C ARG A 288 5.64 8.82 -14.35
N LEU A 289 4.93 9.74 -13.70
CA LEU A 289 5.54 10.75 -12.83
C LEU A 289 6.12 10.12 -11.58
N CYS A 290 5.41 9.18 -10.96
CA CYS A 290 5.89 8.41 -9.82
C CYS A 290 7.13 7.58 -10.18
N GLU A 291 7.16 6.92 -11.34
CA GLU A 291 8.35 6.23 -11.84
C GLU A 291 9.55 7.18 -11.96
N ALA A 292 9.34 8.37 -12.53
CA ALA A 292 10.39 9.37 -12.66
C ALA A 292 10.93 9.81 -11.29
N TRP A 293 10.04 10.04 -10.33
CA TRP A 293 10.38 10.37 -8.95
C TRP A 293 11.16 9.24 -8.26
N MET A 294 10.73 7.99 -8.43
CA MET A 294 11.45 6.83 -7.88
C MET A 294 12.87 6.70 -8.46
N ARG A 295 13.04 6.97 -9.77
CA ARG A 295 14.36 6.96 -10.43
C ARG A 295 15.25 8.10 -9.95
N PHE A 296 14.70 9.30 -9.82
CA PHE A 296 15.42 10.47 -9.34
C PHE A 296 15.97 10.25 -7.92
N ASN A 297 15.20 9.56 -7.06
CA ASN A 297 15.61 9.26 -5.70
C ASN A 297 16.43 7.95 -5.56
N GLY A 298 16.76 7.27 -6.65
CA GLY A 298 17.61 6.08 -6.64
C GLY A 298 16.91 4.78 -6.22
N TRP A 299 15.58 4.77 -6.06
CA TRP A 299 14.82 3.55 -5.78
C TRP A 299 14.56 2.71 -7.02
N LEU A 300 14.68 3.30 -8.21
CA LEU A 300 14.76 2.57 -9.47
C LEU A 300 16.04 2.96 -10.20
N PRO A 301 16.62 2.06 -11.02
CA PRO A 301 17.79 2.41 -11.85
C PRO A 301 17.47 3.55 -12.80
N ALA A 302 18.45 4.38 -13.12
CA ALA A 302 18.32 5.37 -14.18
C ALA A 302 17.89 4.70 -15.50
N ARG A 303 17.04 5.36 -16.30
CA ARG A 303 16.75 4.86 -17.66
C ARG A 303 18.07 4.82 -18.44
N ARG A 304 18.40 3.67 -19.01
CA ARG A 304 19.47 3.64 -20.02
C ARG A 304 18.95 4.44 -21.21
N HIS A 305 19.64 5.51 -21.54
CA HIS A 305 19.40 6.15 -22.84
C HIS A 305 19.79 5.14 -23.92
N PRO A 306 18.94 4.96 -24.95
CA PRO A 306 19.27 4.11 -26.10
C PRO A 306 20.48 4.63 -26.84
#